data_b6b95d2019b67c62a570679299e8209c
#
_entry.id   b6b95d2019b67c62a570679299e8209c
#
_cell.length_a   1.000
_cell.length_b   1.000
_cell.length_c   1.000
_cell.angle_alpha   90.00
_cell.angle_beta   90.00
_cell.angle_gamma   90.00
#
_symmetry.space_group_name_H-M   'P 1'
#
loop_
_entity.id
_entity.type
_entity.pdbx_description
1 polymer ?
#
loop_
_entity_poly.entity_id
_entity_poly.type
_entity_poly.pdbx_seq_one_letter_code
_entity_poly.pdbx_strand_id
1 'polypeptide(L)'
;MVYELITPESHFDGVIFADGDCPTHPIPLGILRSGRPVIACDNAGAQLITKWNMLPDAIVGDGDSLPQQFKDRYKDIIHYVAEQDYNDLTKATRFFLEHYRSPGTKHPRICYIGCTGKREDHTLGNISLLTFYRQEFGVEGVLPTDFGWFVYCHGACEFESIQNQQVSIFNLNCSALTSQGLQWPIYPFAQWWQGTVNNALENAFSIDGNGDYIVYRTYEAKRQPHAKED
;
A
#
# COMPACT_ATOMS: atom_id res chain seq x y z
N MET A 1 -13.70 -10.99 -4.58
CA MET A 1 -13.55 -9.66 -3.94
C MET A 1 -13.46 -8.63 -5.06
N VAL A 2 -14.01 -7.41 -4.85
CA VAL A 2 -13.91 -6.32 -5.85
C VAL A 2 -12.92 -5.28 -5.35
N TYR A 3 -11.97 -4.89 -6.20
CA TYR A 3 -10.95 -3.87 -5.93
C TYR A 3 -11.22 -2.63 -6.78
N GLU A 4 -11.74 -1.60 -6.15
CA GLU A 4 -12.02 -0.30 -6.77
C GLU A 4 -10.73 0.43 -7.18
N LEU A 5 -10.86 1.42 -8.06
CA LEU A 5 -9.82 2.42 -8.28
C LEU A 5 -9.67 3.28 -7.02
N ILE A 6 -8.43 3.65 -6.68
CA ILE A 6 -8.21 4.61 -5.60
C ILE A 6 -8.14 6.03 -6.15
N THR A 7 -8.73 6.96 -5.40
CA THR A 7 -8.78 8.40 -5.68
C THR A 7 -8.28 9.19 -4.48
N PRO A 8 -8.05 10.50 -4.58
CA PRO A 8 -7.70 11.32 -3.41
C PRO A 8 -8.74 11.29 -2.29
N GLU A 9 -10.00 10.97 -2.63
CA GLU A 9 -11.16 10.88 -1.73
C GLU A 9 -11.41 9.45 -1.22
N SER A 10 -10.63 8.47 -1.64
CA SER A 10 -10.79 7.08 -1.19
C SER A 10 -10.70 6.98 0.32
N HIS A 11 -11.68 6.33 0.93
CA HIS A 11 -11.77 6.17 2.38
C HIS A 11 -11.03 4.93 2.86
N PHE A 12 -10.30 5.09 3.96
CA PHE A 12 -9.60 4.04 4.68
C PHE A 12 -9.90 4.13 6.17
N ASP A 13 -9.90 3.00 6.87
CA ASP A 13 -10.07 2.97 8.34
C ASP A 13 -8.88 3.60 9.05
N GLY A 14 -7.72 3.65 8.41
CA GLY A 14 -6.53 4.33 8.88
C GLY A 14 -5.45 4.47 7.82
N VAL A 15 -4.52 5.39 8.07
CA VAL A 15 -3.32 5.61 7.26
C VAL A 15 -2.09 5.35 8.10
N ILE A 16 -1.17 4.54 7.62
CA ILE A 16 0.14 4.35 8.23
C ILE A 16 1.20 4.99 7.33
N PHE A 17 1.97 5.91 7.91
CA PHE A 17 3.01 6.64 7.20
C PHE A 17 4.40 6.15 7.60
N ALA A 18 5.10 5.52 6.68
CA ALA A 18 6.45 4.98 6.86
C ALA A 18 7.54 5.98 6.45
N ASP A 19 8.79 5.70 6.85
CA ASP A 19 9.96 6.57 6.62
C ASP A 19 10.63 6.33 5.24
N GLY A 20 9.86 6.00 4.20
CA GLY A 20 10.30 6.04 2.81
C GLY A 20 10.17 7.44 2.20
N ASP A 21 10.09 7.54 0.87
CA ASP A 21 9.81 8.80 0.21
C ASP A 21 8.32 9.16 0.38
N CYS A 22 8.07 10.40 0.80
CA CYS A 22 6.71 10.91 0.80
C CYS A 22 6.27 11.12 -0.64
N PRO A 23 5.14 10.53 -1.06
CA PRO A 23 4.70 10.64 -2.44
C PRO A 23 4.33 12.08 -2.80
N THR A 24 4.46 12.41 -4.08
CA THR A 24 4.11 13.71 -4.65
C THR A 24 2.84 13.65 -5.48
N HIS A 25 2.40 12.45 -5.88
CA HIS A 25 1.19 12.27 -6.66
C HIS A 25 -0.08 12.68 -5.88
N PRO A 26 -1.07 13.36 -6.52
CA PRO A 26 -2.28 13.86 -5.85
C PRO A 26 -3.08 12.80 -5.09
N ILE A 27 -3.15 11.56 -5.59
CA ILE A 27 -3.94 10.49 -4.98
C ILE A 27 -3.40 10.12 -3.58
N PRO A 28 -2.16 9.63 -3.40
CA PRO A 28 -1.66 9.30 -2.07
C PRO A 28 -1.56 10.52 -1.16
N LEU A 29 -1.27 11.72 -1.69
CA LEU A 29 -1.28 12.95 -0.91
C LEU A 29 -2.68 13.33 -0.41
N GLY A 30 -3.70 13.18 -1.24
CA GLY A 30 -5.10 13.40 -0.86
C GLY A 30 -5.52 12.45 0.26
N ILE A 31 -5.23 11.17 0.11
CA ILE A 31 -5.51 10.14 1.12
C ILE A 31 -4.78 10.47 2.44
N LEU A 32 -3.50 10.84 2.40
CA LEU A 32 -2.72 11.21 3.59
C LEU A 32 -3.32 12.43 4.31
N ARG A 33 -3.79 13.43 3.57
CA ARG A 33 -4.35 14.67 4.15
C ARG A 33 -5.76 14.49 4.72
N SER A 34 -6.57 13.64 4.11
CA SER A 34 -7.97 13.40 4.52
C SER A 34 -8.16 12.19 5.44
N GLY A 35 -7.26 11.20 5.38
CA GLY A 35 -7.34 9.98 6.18
C GLY A 35 -7.17 10.24 7.67
N ARG A 36 -7.94 9.54 8.48
CA ARG A 36 -7.82 9.53 9.94
C ARG A 36 -8.23 8.15 10.49
N PRO A 37 -7.51 7.61 11.50
CA PRO A 37 -6.28 8.18 12.07
C PRO A 37 -5.07 8.06 11.14
N VAL A 38 -4.05 8.90 11.34
CA VAL A 38 -2.72 8.79 10.73
C VAL A 38 -1.73 8.33 11.80
N ILE A 39 -1.15 7.17 11.61
CA ILE A 39 -0.11 6.62 12.49
C ILE A 39 1.24 6.70 11.74
N ALA A 40 2.21 7.38 12.31
CA ALA A 40 3.54 7.51 11.73
C ALA A 40 4.53 6.52 12.35
N CYS A 41 5.42 5.95 11.54
CA CYS A 41 6.48 5.06 11.98
C CYS A 41 7.71 5.89 12.38
N ASP A 42 8.04 5.92 13.67
CA ASP A 42 9.25 6.52 14.23
C ASP A 42 9.60 7.89 13.59
N ASN A 43 10.77 8.02 12.95
CA ASN A 43 11.22 9.26 12.32
C ASN A 43 10.26 9.82 11.22
N ALA A 44 9.42 9.00 10.64
CA ALA A 44 8.39 9.46 9.72
C ALA A 44 7.44 10.49 10.36
N GLY A 45 7.16 10.36 11.67
CA GLY A 45 6.38 11.33 12.43
C GLY A 45 7.06 12.71 12.50
N ALA A 46 8.37 12.74 12.71
CA ALA A 46 9.13 13.98 12.69
C ALA A 46 9.11 14.64 11.30
N GLN A 47 9.18 13.85 10.23
CA GLN A 47 9.10 14.37 8.86
C GLN A 47 7.71 14.94 8.54
N LEU A 48 6.62 14.25 8.92
CA LEU A 48 5.26 14.78 8.74
C LEU A 48 5.09 16.15 9.41
N ILE A 49 5.55 16.29 10.65
CA ILE A 49 5.40 17.53 11.41
C ILE A 49 6.29 18.64 10.83
N THR A 50 7.56 18.36 10.57
CA THR A 50 8.54 19.42 10.24
C THR A 50 8.52 19.81 8.76
N LYS A 51 8.30 18.86 7.85
CA LYS A 51 8.34 19.11 6.41
C LYS A 51 6.96 19.37 5.81
N TRP A 52 5.92 18.70 6.36
CA TRP A 52 4.58 18.71 5.79
C TRP A 52 3.56 19.48 6.63
N ASN A 53 3.98 19.97 7.82
CA ASN A 53 3.11 20.62 8.79
C ASN A 53 1.83 19.81 9.11
N MET A 54 2.00 18.50 9.20
CA MET A 54 0.92 17.54 9.51
C MET A 54 1.22 16.85 10.83
N LEU A 55 0.32 17.00 11.81
CA LEU A 55 0.41 16.29 13.08
C LEU A 55 -0.27 14.92 12.92
N PRO A 56 0.46 13.80 13.09
CA PRO A 56 -0.15 12.47 13.13
C PRO A 56 -0.91 12.25 14.43
N ASP A 57 -1.84 11.28 14.44
CA ASP A 57 -2.59 10.90 15.63
C ASP A 57 -1.72 10.09 16.61
N ALA A 58 -0.71 9.36 16.10
CA ALA A 58 0.31 8.69 16.90
C ALA A 58 1.63 8.55 16.11
N ILE A 59 2.73 8.44 16.87
CA ILE A 59 4.06 8.07 16.36
C ILE A 59 4.47 6.79 17.09
N VAL A 60 4.76 5.72 16.34
CA VAL A 60 5.01 4.38 16.89
C VAL A 60 6.39 3.89 16.43
N GLY A 61 7.24 3.49 17.36
CA GLY A 61 8.58 2.98 17.11
C GLY A 61 9.40 2.84 18.38
N ASP A 62 10.69 2.57 18.27
CA ASP A 62 11.59 2.54 19.45
C ASP A 62 12.09 3.95 19.84
N GLY A 63 11.88 4.92 18.96
CA GLY A 63 12.20 6.32 19.19
C GLY A 63 13.70 6.64 19.10
N ASP A 64 14.55 5.71 18.70
CA ASP A 64 16.01 5.90 18.68
C ASP A 64 16.44 7.00 17.71
N SER A 65 15.69 7.16 16.62
CA SER A 65 15.95 8.15 15.58
C SER A 65 15.41 9.55 15.90
N LEU A 66 14.60 9.72 16.97
CA LEU A 66 13.96 11.00 17.32
C LEU A 66 14.83 11.85 18.24
N PRO A 67 15.08 13.15 17.92
CA PRO A 67 15.80 14.07 18.80
C PRO A 67 15.09 14.26 20.16
N GLN A 68 15.84 14.42 21.25
CA GLN A 68 15.26 14.54 22.60
C GLN A 68 14.26 15.70 22.72
N GLN A 69 14.56 16.86 22.16
CA GLN A 69 13.65 18.02 22.15
C GLN A 69 12.31 17.71 21.43
N PHE A 70 12.36 16.87 20.40
CA PHE A 70 11.16 16.43 19.69
C PHE A 70 10.34 15.48 20.58
N LYS A 71 11.00 14.53 21.25
CA LYS A 71 10.35 13.61 22.19
C LYS A 71 9.65 14.36 23.32
N ASP A 72 10.29 15.35 23.88
CA ASP A 72 9.73 16.16 24.99
C ASP A 72 8.49 16.94 24.53
N ARG A 73 8.54 17.49 23.32
CA ARG A 73 7.44 18.30 22.75
C ARG A 73 6.22 17.49 22.37
N TYR A 74 6.42 16.28 21.85
CA TYR A 74 5.35 15.44 21.27
C TYR A 74 5.11 14.16 22.07
N LYS A 75 5.51 14.13 23.35
CA LYS A 75 5.43 12.97 24.24
C LYS A 75 4.04 12.31 24.29
N ASP A 76 2.98 13.13 24.13
CA ASP A 76 1.60 12.66 24.27
C ASP A 76 1.12 11.81 23.07
N ILE A 77 1.81 11.88 21.93
CA ILE A 77 1.51 11.11 20.72
C ILE A 77 2.59 10.10 20.37
N ILE A 78 3.70 10.02 21.12
CA ILE A 78 4.77 9.05 20.91
C ILE A 78 4.50 7.81 21.75
N HIS A 79 4.43 6.66 21.09
CA HIS A 79 4.21 5.34 21.69
C HIS A 79 5.42 4.45 21.46
N TYR A 80 6.17 4.21 22.52
CA TYR A 80 7.40 3.43 22.45
C TYR A 80 7.11 1.94 22.40
N VAL A 81 7.65 1.27 21.38
CA VAL A 81 7.60 -0.18 21.18
C VAL A 81 9.02 -0.69 21.03
N ALA A 82 9.58 -1.19 22.14
CA ALA A 82 10.99 -1.61 22.22
C ALA A 82 11.27 -2.99 21.62
N GLU A 83 10.23 -3.77 21.26
CA GLU A 83 10.44 -5.09 20.64
C GLU A 83 11.16 -4.95 19.29
N GLN A 84 11.98 -5.96 18.95
CA GLN A 84 12.80 -5.96 17.73
C GLN A 84 12.46 -7.09 16.75
N ASP A 85 11.41 -7.88 17.05
CA ASP A 85 11.00 -8.99 16.19
C ASP A 85 10.29 -8.52 14.93
N TYR A 86 9.71 -7.30 14.96
CA TYR A 86 8.98 -6.70 13.86
C TYR A 86 9.52 -5.32 13.49
N ASN A 87 9.38 -4.97 12.22
CA ASN A 87 9.69 -3.62 11.74
C ASN A 87 8.63 -2.59 12.20
N ASP A 88 8.94 -1.31 12.08
CA ASP A 88 8.07 -0.22 12.56
C ASP A 88 6.73 -0.17 11.84
N LEU A 89 6.67 -0.59 10.55
CA LEU A 89 5.42 -0.67 9.82
C LEU A 89 4.46 -1.70 10.47
N THR A 90 4.98 -2.84 10.92
CA THR A 90 4.20 -3.85 11.63
C THR A 90 3.81 -3.39 13.02
N LYS A 91 4.72 -2.73 13.75
CA LYS A 91 4.43 -2.14 15.07
C LYS A 91 3.29 -1.11 14.96
N ALA A 92 3.35 -0.21 13.98
CA ALA A 92 2.31 0.79 13.72
C ALA A 92 0.97 0.14 13.30
N THR A 93 1.00 -0.93 12.50
CA THR A 93 -0.21 -1.69 12.13
C THR A 93 -0.86 -2.33 13.35
N ARG A 94 -0.10 -2.99 14.21
CA ARG A 94 -0.61 -3.58 15.47
C ARG A 94 -1.18 -2.53 16.40
N PHE A 95 -0.49 -1.40 16.54
CA PHE A 95 -0.97 -0.25 17.33
C PHE A 95 -2.31 0.28 16.81
N PHE A 96 -2.45 0.46 15.49
CA PHE A 96 -3.73 0.82 14.88
C PHE A 96 -4.84 -0.18 15.23
N LEU A 97 -4.57 -1.47 15.09
CA LEU A 97 -5.57 -2.52 15.35
C LEU A 97 -6.02 -2.56 16.81
N GLU A 98 -5.13 -2.25 17.74
CA GLU A 98 -5.40 -2.23 19.17
C GLU A 98 -6.19 -0.99 19.60
N HIS A 99 -5.85 0.20 19.06
CA HIS A 99 -6.34 1.47 19.58
C HIS A 99 -7.40 2.16 18.71
N TYR A 100 -7.44 1.86 17.39
CA TYR A 100 -8.27 2.62 16.43
C TYR A 100 -9.23 1.76 15.61
N ARG A 101 -9.04 0.45 15.56
CA ARG A 101 -9.96 -0.42 14.82
C ARG A 101 -11.38 -0.31 15.41
N SER A 102 -12.34 0.03 14.55
CA SER A 102 -13.76 0.11 14.95
C SER A 102 -14.27 -1.26 15.42
N PRO A 103 -15.04 -1.31 16.52
CA PRO A 103 -15.63 -2.56 17.01
C PRO A 103 -16.46 -3.25 15.91
N GLY A 104 -16.21 -4.54 15.71
CA GLY A 104 -16.93 -5.34 14.71
C GLY A 104 -16.33 -5.34 13.30
N THR A 105 -15.34 -4.47 13.01
CA THR A 105 -14.61 -4.49 11.72
C THR A 105 -13.68 -5.70 11.67
N LYS A 106 -14.03 -6.69 10.83
CA LYS A 106 -13.22 -7.91 10.64
C LYS A 106 -12.01 -7.66 9.76
N HIS A 107 -12.17 -6.83 8.75
CA HIS A 107 -11.17 -6.57 7.72
C HIS A 107 -10.97 -5.07 7.55
N PRO A 108 -10.22 -4.40 8.46
CA PRO A 108 -9.97 -2.97 8.33
C PRO A 108 -9.14 -2.69 7.08
N ARG A 109 -9.53 -1.65 6.36
CA ARG A 109 -8.85 -1.19 5.16
C ARG A 109 -7.82 -0.12 5.52
N ILE A 110 -6.54 -0.42 5.38
CA ILE A 110 -5.42 0.46 5.79
C ILE A 110 -4.61 0.88 4.57
N CYS A 111 -4.33 2.19 4.48
CA CYS A 111 -3.44 2.77 3.46
C CYS A 111 -2.02 2.93 4.03
N TYR A 112 -1.03 2.32 3.36
CA TYR A 112 0.38 2.34 3.75
C TYR A 112 1.16 3.29 2.84
N ILE A 113 1.46 4.50 3.30
CA ILE A 113 2.10 5.57 2.54
C ILE A 113 3.57 5.73 2.96
N GLY A 114 4.45 6.11 2.03
CA GLY A 114 5.87 6.28 2.32
C GLY A 114 6.62 4.96 2.53
N CYS A 115 6.14 3.88 1.93
CA CYS A 115 6.71 2.54 2.11
C CYS A 115 7.81 2.19 1.09
N THR A 116 8.08 3.08 0.13
CA THR A 116 9.01 2.87 -1.00
C THR A 116 9.93 4.08 -1.18
N GLY A 117 10.87 4.02 -2.14
CA GLY A 117 11.63 5.17 -2.64
C GLY A 117 12.99 5.40 -2.01
N LYS A 118 13.34 4.74 -0.89
CA LYS A 118 14.67 4.80 -0.29
C LYS A 118 15.43 3.48 -0.53
N ARG A 119 15.55 2.64 0.46
CA ARG A 119 16.22 1.33 0.32
C ARG A 119 15.32 0.33 -0.38
N GLU A 120 15.85 -0.39 -1.36
CA GLU A 120 15.14 -1.39 -2.18
C GLU A 120 14.72 -2.60 -1.38
N ASP A 121 15.53 -3.06 -0.42
CA ASP A 121 15.23 -4.18 0.46
C ASP A 121 14.04 -3.86 1.38
N HIS A 122 13.96 -2.64 1.91
CA HIS A 122 12.77 -2.18 2.65
C HIS A 122 11.54 -2.08 1.75
N THR A 123 11.70 -1.60 0.52
CA THR A 123 10.60 -1.54 -0.46
C THR A 123 10.02 -2.93 -0.71
N LEU A 124 10.86 -3.92 -1.01
CA LEU A 124 10.44 -5.30 -1.23
C LEU A 124 9.81 -5.91 0.02
N GLY A 125 10.42 -5.68 1.18
CA GLY A 125 9.90 -6.11 2.47
C GLY A 125 8.51 -5.54 2.75
N ASN A 126 8.32 -4.22 2.59
CA ASN A 126 7.05 -3.55 2.85
C ASN A 126 5.93 -4.03 1.90
N ILE A 127 6.23 -4.25 0.61
CA ILE A 127 5.26 -4.83 -0.32
C ILE A 127 4.86 -6.24 0.11
N SER A 128 5.81 -7.07 0.55
CA SER A 128 5.54 -8.43 1.01
C SER A 128 4.67 -8.48 2.27
N LEU A 129 4.78 -7.46 3.14
CA LEU A 129 3.99 -7.36 4.36
C LEU A 129 2.47 -7.24 4.12
N LEU A 130 2.03 -6.81 2.93
CA LEU A 130 0.60 -6.82 2.58
C LEU A 130 0.01 -8.23 2.70
N THR A 131 0.76 -9.27 2.31
CA THR A 131 0.35 -10.67 2.46
C THR A 131 0.26 -11.06 3.94
N PHE A 132 1.31 -10.78 4.71
CA PHE A 132 1.36 -11.06 6.14
C PHE A 132 0.22 -10.36 6.89
N TYR A 133 -0.03 -9.08 6.63
CA TYR A 133 -1.08 -8.32 7.31
C TYR A 133 -2.48 -8.86 6.98
N ARG A 134 -2.69 -9.34 5.76
CA ARG A 134 -3.96 -9.98 5.40
C ARG A 134 -4.15 -11.31 6.12
N GLN A 135 -3.13 -12.15 6.13
CA GLN A 135 -3.20 -13.50 6.69
C GLN A 135 -3.27 -13.49 8.22
N GLU A 136 -2.41 -12.70 8.87
CA GLU A 136 -2.29 -12.71 10.34
C GLU A 136 -3.27 -11.74 11.03
N PHE A 137 -3.55 -10.60 10.41
CA PHE A 137 -4.34 -9.54 11.05
C PHE A 137 -5.70 -9.30 10.37
N GLY A 138 -5.96 -9.91 9.23
CA GLY A 138 -7.17 -9.67 8.45
C GLY A 138 -7.21 -8.31 7.77
N VAL A 139 -6.12 -7.56 7.73
CA VAL A 139 -6.05 -6.20 7.17
C VAL A 139 -6.14 -6.23 5.64
N GLU A 140 -6.96 -5.36 5.07
CA GLU A 140 -6.99 -5.04 3.64
C GLU A 140 -6.03 -3.87 3.37
N GLY A 141 -4.76 -4.23 3.10
CA GLY A 141 -3.70 -3.25 2.87
C GLY A 141 -3.70 -2.72 1.44
N VAL A 142 -3.58 -1.40 1.31
CA VAL A 142 -3.31 -0.70 0.04
C VAL A 142 -2.01 0.07 0.21
N LEU A 143 -1.04 -0.13 -0.70
CA LEU A 143 0.26 0.53 -0.64
C LEU A 143 0.45 1.38 -1.91
N PRO A 144 0.08 2.68 -1.85
CA PRO A 144 0.28 3.61 -2.94
C PRO A 144 1.72 4.13 -3.01
N THR A 145 2.15 4.41 -4.24
CA THR A 145 3.42 5.05 -4.60
C THR A 145 3.14 6.29 -5.46
N ASP A 146 4.15 6.92 -6.04
CA ASP A 146 3.94 8.01 -7.00
C ASP A 146 3.41 7.55 -8.37
N PHE A 147 3.44 6.25 -8.66
CA PHE A 147 3.12 5.73 -10.00
C PHE A 147 1.87 4.86 -10.04
N GLY A 148 1.44 4.35 -8.89
CA GLY A 148 0.33 3.40 -8.77
C GLY A 148 0.27 2.80 -7.36
N TRP A 149 -0.40 1.67 -7.20
CA TRP A 149 -0.57 1.05 -5.89
C TRP A 149 -0.56 -0.47 -5.95
N PHE A 150 -0.12 -1.07 -4.87
CA PHE A 150 -0.15 -2.51 -4.63
C PHE A 150 -1.34 -2.90 -3.77
N VAL A 151 -1.93 -4.06 -4.06
CA VAL A 151 -2.90 -4.76 -3.21
C VAL A 151 -2.57 -6.25 -3.18
N TYR A 152 -2.78 -6.87 -2.02
CA TYR A 152 -2.78 -8.33 -1.89
C TYR A 152 -4.12 -8.90 -2.31
N CYS A 153 -4.10 -10.05 -2.98
CA CYS A 153 -5.27 -10.75 -3.50
C CYS A 153 -5.19 -12.25 -3.20
N HIS A 154 -6.34 -12.87 -3.04
CA HIS A 154 -6.49 -14.32 -2.88
C HIS A 154 -7.71 -14.81 -3.64
N GLY A 155 -7.56 -15.93 -4.36
CA GLY A 155 -8.67 -16.52 -5.10
C GLY A 155 -9.16 -15.65 -6.25
N ALA A 156 -10.46 -15.72 -6.54
CA ALA A 156 -11.09 -14.93 -7.60
C ALA A 156 -11.32 -13.48 -7.16
N CYS A 157 -10.83 -12.54 -7.98
CA CYS A 157 -10.92 -11.10 -7.73
C CYS A 157 -11.32 -10.35 -9.00
N GLU A 158 -12.12 -9.30 -8.82
CA GLU A 158 -12.51 -8.35 -9.86
C GLU A 158 -11.85 -6.98 -9.58
N PHE A 159 -11.49 -6.27 -10.62
CA PHE A 159 -10.79 -5.00 -10.52
C PHE A 159 -11.46 -3.95 -11.40
N GLU A 160 -11.82 -2.83 -10.83
CA GLU A 160 -12.05 -1.64 -11.65
C GLU A 160 -10.75 -1.20 -12.29
N SER A 161 -10.81 -0.74 -13.52
CA SER A 161 -9.67 -0.25 -14.28
C SER A 161 -10.06 0.90 -15.19
N ILE A 162 -9.06 1.48 -15.83
CA ILE A 162 -9.23 2.35 -16.99
C ILE A 162 -8.61 1.66 -18.20
N GLN A 163 -9.18 1.84 -19.37
CA GLN A 163 -8.63 1.26 -20.59
C GLN A 163 -7.15 1.62 -20.78
N ASN A 164 -6.31 0.64 -21.08
CA ASN A 164 -4.85 0.74 -21.18
C ASN A 164 -4.13 1.03 -19.85
N GLN A 165 -4.77 0.85 -18.70
CA GLN A 165 -4.07 0.86 -17.41
C GLN A 165 -3.02 -0.24 -17.38
N GLN A 166 -1.79 0.08 -16.96
CA GLN A 166 -0.78 -0.95 -16.75
C GLN A 166 -1.06 -1.72 -15.47
N VAL A 167 -0.95 -3.04 -15.58
CA VAL A 167 -1.20 -3.99 -14.50
C VAL A 167 -0.01 -4.93 -14.40
N SER A 168 0.52 -5.13 -13.20
CA SER A 168 1.53 -6.15 -12.91
C SER A 168 1.00 -7.11 -11.86
N ILE A 169 1.24 -8.41 -12.09
CA ILE A 169 0.75 -9.49 -11.23
C ILE A 169 1.95 -10.30 -10.74
N PHE A 170 2.10 -10.38 -9.42
CA PHE A 170 3.17 -11.13 -8.77
C PHE A 170 2.57 -12.37 -8.12
N ASN A 171 2.74 -13.51 -8.79
CA ASN A 171 2.31 -14.80 -8.25
C ASN A 171 3.14 -15.14 -7.01
N LEU A 172 2.49 -15.47 -5.90
CA LEU A 172 3.15 -15.90 -4.67
C LEU A 172 3.11 -17.43 -4.53
N ASN A 173 1.93 -18.03 -4.69
CA ASN A 173 1.78 -19.48 -4.49
C ASN A 173 0.65 -20.12 -5.33
N CYS A 174 0.06 -19.39 -6.28
CA CYS A 174 -0.95 -20.00 -7.17
C CYS A 174 -0.32 -21.07 -8.07
N SER A 175 -0.93 -22.23 -8.13
CA SER A 175 -0.65 -23.28 -9.13
C SER A 175 -1.62 -23.24 -10.32
N ALA A 176 -2.72 -22.47 -10.21
CA ALA A 176 -3.63 -22.09 -11.28
C ALA A 176 -3.87 -20.58 -11.21
N LEU A 177 -3.73 -19.88 -12.32
CA LEU A 177 -3.89 -18.42 -12.40
C LEU A 177 -4.33 -18.06 -13.83
N THR A 178 -5.49 -17.41 -13.95
CA THR A 178 -6.07 -16.98 -15.24
C THR A 178 -6.64 -15.58 -15.11
N SER A 179 -6.92 -14.93 -16.25
CA SER A 179 -7.54 -13.60 -16.26
C SER A 179 -8.49 -13.42 -17.41
N GLN A 180 -9.40 -12.46 -17.26
CA GLN A 180 -10.23 -11.90 -18.33
C GLN A 180 -10.06 -10.39 -18.34
N GLY A 181 -10.12 -9.75 -19.51
CA GLY A 181 -10.00 -8.30 -19.66
C GLY A 181 -8.56 -7.77 -19.60
N LEU A 182 -7.55 -8.63 -19.62
CA LEU A 182 -6.13 -8.26 -19.79
C LEU A 182 -5.64 -8.57 -21.21
N GLN A 183 -4.69 -7.77 -21.70
CA GLN A 183 -4.16 -7.87 -23.07
C GLN A 183 -3.41 -9.18 -23.29
N TRP A 184 -2.61 -9.62 -22.32
CA TRP A 184 -1.88 -10.87 -22.39
C TRP A 184 -2.43 -11.86 -21.37
N PRO A 185 -2.68 -13.12 -21.80
CA PRO A 185 -3.07 -14.19 -20.88
C PRO A 185 -2.06 -14.34 -19.75
N ILE A 186 -2.55 -14.54 -18.53
CA ILE A 186 -1.70 -14.84 -17.38
C ILE A 186 -1.72 -16.35 -17.08
N TYR A 187 -0.71 -16.80 -16.38
CA TYR A 187 -0.51 -18.17 -15.94
C TYR A 187 0.21 -18.16 -14.58
N PRO A 188 0.39 -19.29 -13.91
CA PRO A 188 1.15 -19.34 -12.66
C PRO A 188 2.63 -19.00 -12.91
N PHE A 189 2.95 -17.71 -12.92
CA PHE A 189 4.29 -17.19 -13.16
C PHE A 189 5.28 -17.75 -12.13
N ALA A 190 6.36 -18.37 -12.58
CA ALA A 190 7.45 -18.86 -11.73
C ALA A 190 8.42 -17.73 -11.31
N GLN A 191 8.46 -16.65 -12.10
CA GLN A 191 9.35 -15.52 -11.90
C GLN A 191 8.54 -14.21 -11.88
N TRP A 192 8.82 -13.31 -10.97
CA TRP A 192 8.06 -12.07 -10.79
C TRP A 192 8.02 -11.19 -12.06
N TRP A 193 9.13 -11.10 -12.80
CA TRP A 193 9.20 -10.29 -14.02
C TRP A 193 8.21 -10.72 -15.10
N GLN A 194 7.80 -12.00 -15.13
CA GLN A 194 6.89 -12.55 -16.15
C GLN A 194 5.49 -11.95 -16.08
N GLY A 195 5.06 -11.51 -14.89
CA GLY A 195 3.73 -10.92 -14.67
C GLY A 195 3.72 -9.38 -14.75
N THR A 196 4.83 -8.73 -15.13
CA THR A 196 4.90 -7.28 -15.18
C THR A 196 4.38 -6.69 -16.50
N VAL A 197 3.89 -5.44 -16.43
CA VAL A 197 3.48 -4.57 -17.56
C VAL A 197 2.42 -5.15 -18.50
N ASN A 198 1.46 -5.91 -17.99
CA ASN A 198 0.22 -6.21 -18.70
C ASN A 198 -0.66 -4.93 -18.81
N ASN A 199 -1.71 -4.95 -19.62
CA ASN A 199 -2.63 -3.82 -19.79
C ASN A 199 -4.07 -4.30 -19.62
N ALA A 200 -4.91 -3.49 -18.96
CA ALA A 200 -6.34 -3.66 -18.96
C ALA A 200 -6.93 -3.24 -20.33
N LEU A 201 -7.77 -4.08 -20.90
CA LEU A 201 -8.42 -3.80 -22.20
C LEU A 201 -9.61 -2.85 -22.08
N GLU A 202 -10.27 -2.88 -20.91
CA GLU A 202 -11.51 -2.14 -20.64
C GLU A 202 -11.47 -1.54 -19.22
N ASN A 203 -12.62 -1.02 -18.76
CA ASN A 203 -12.75 -0.41 -17.43
C ASN A 203 -12.88 -1.43 -16.30
N ALA A 204 -12.72 -2.71 -16.59
CA ALA A 204 -12.66 -3.77 -15.60
C ALA A 204 -11.86 -4.96 -16.13
N PHE A 205 -11.26 -5.72 -15.22
CA PHE A 205 -10.68 -7.02 -15.49
C PHE A 205 -10.87 -7.94 -14.28
N SER A 206 -10.71 -9.24 -14.49
CA SER A 206 -10.75 -10.24 -13.42
C SER A 206 -9.53 -11.14 -13.44
N ILE A 207 -9.17 -11.63 -12.27
CA ILE A 207 -8.14 -12.65 -12.07
C ILE A 207 -8.78 -13.77 -11.26
N ASP A 208 -8.60 -15.01 -11.68
CA ASP A 208 -8.98 -16.21 -10.93
C ASP A 208 -7.72 -17.02 -10.63
N GLY A 209 -7.43 -17.20 -9.34
CA GLY A 209 -6.27 -17.93 -8.83
C GLY A 209 -6.67 -18.83 -7.67
N ASN A 210 -5.93 -19.94 -7.50
CA ASN A 210 -6.16 -20.87 -6.39
C ASN A 210 -5.25 -20.63 -5.18
N GLY A 211 -4.68 -19.44 -5.07
CA GLY A 211 -3.76 -19.04 -4.01
C GLY A 211 -3.61 -17.53 -3.91
N ASP A 212 -2.43 -17.11 -3.47
CA ASP A 212 -2.10 -15.72 -3.17
C ASP A 212 -1.30 -15.07 -4.29
N TYR A 213 -1.58 -13.81 -4.55
CA TYR A 213 -0.86 -12.97 -5.50
C TYR A 213 -0.96 -11.50 -5.12
N ILE A 214 -0.03 -10.69 -5.62
CA ILE A 214 -0.06 -9.22 -5.46
C ILE A 214 -0.35 -8.60 -6.83
N VAL A 215 -1.22 -7.59 -6.86
CA VAL A 215 -1.52 -6.81 -8.06
C VAL A 215 -1.04 -5.38 -7.85
N TYR A 216 -0.31 -4.86 -8.83
CA TYR A 216 0.04 -3.46 -8.95
C TYR A 216 -0.70 -2.85 -10.14
N ARG A 217 -1.31 -1.67 -9.94
CA ARG A 217 -1.99 -0.90 -11.00
C ARG A 217 -1.44 0.52 -11.04
N THR A 218 -1.22 1.08 -12.23
CA THR A 218 -0.82 2.48 -12.39
C THR A 218 -2.03 3.42 -12.25
N TYR A 219 -1.81 4.67 -11.84
CA TYR A 219 -2.88 5.67 -11.79
C TYR A 219 -3.36 6.05 -13.17
N GLU A 220 -2.45 6.15 -14.13
CA GLU A 220 -2.73 6.59 -15.48
C GLU A 220 -2.65 5.42 -16.48
N ALA A 221 -3.43 5.54 -17.55
CA ALA A 221 -3.30 4.65 -18.70
C ALA A 221 -1.94 4.87 -19.40
N LYS A 222 -1.42 3.81 -19.99
CA LYS A 222 -0.24 3.91 -20.86
C LYS A 222 -0.55 4.83 -22.03
N ARG A 223 0.23 5.90 -22.22
CA ARG A 223 0.15 6.72 -23.41
C ARG A 223 0.43 5.86 -24.64
N GLN A 224 -0.52 5.82 -25.59
CA GLN A 224 -0.21 5.24 -26.88
C GLN A 224 0.89 6.08 -27.55
N PRO A 225 1.92 5.46 -28.15
CA PRO A 225 2.83 6.22 -28.98
C PRO A 225 1.97 6.88 -30.07
N HIS A 226 2.12 8.21 -30.24
CA HIS A 226 1.48 8.91 -31.37
C HIS A 226 1.75 8.09 -32.63
N ALA A 227 0.69 7.68 -33.34
CA ALA A 227 0.85 7.13 -34.67
C ALA A 227 1.70 8.17 -35.42
N LYS A 228 2.85 7.75 -35.96
CA LYS A 228 3.61 8.61 -36.86
C LYS A 228 2.63 8.92 -37.97
N GLU A 229 2.25 10.19 -38.11
CA GLU A 229 1.62 10.67 -39.32
C GLU A 229 2.66 10.43 -40.44
N ASP A 230 2.35 9.46 -41.33
CA ASP A 230 3.09 9.17 -42.57
C ASP A 230 2.86 10.30 -43.58
#